data_0f588165bebdae1f0c3b35c547dba5cc
#
_entry.id   0f588165bebdae1f0c3b35c547dba5cc
#
_cell.length_a   1.000
_cell.length_b   1.000
_cell.length_c   1.000
_cell.angle_alpha   90.00
_cell.angle_beta   90.00
_cell.angle_gamma   90.00
#
_symmetry.space_group_name_H-M   'P 1'
#
loop_
_entity.id
_entity.type
_entity.pdbx_description
1 polymer ?
#
loop_
_entity_poly.entity_id
_entity_poly.type
_entity_poly.pdbx_seq_one_letter_code
_entity_poly.pdbx_strand_id
1 'polypeptide(L)'
;MVIDSDIYREQGVRQGQRQEPLLAVRGNIYDTKNIPLTRNIIHYSLGAHPSKVKNKSEFANLISQSTDREPDYYLKRLSSTADFVYLERNLRRDKVEGILGQRIPGLVVDRKFRRSYPHTYVGSQIIGFTDVDDNGLIGIEKEFNAFLSGTNGWVVKQVNGDGISQIKTSFPIKPPVDGANIQLTIDLEYQSILQEELARQVTNAQAKGAMGILMNPQTGAILAMATLPDFNPNLPGNSPLENQKNRTVTDQFEPGSTFKVVVATAAVATKTVSLFDEFYCEDGQFTVAGKVITDHEKFGLLTFPQIIAHSSNVGTIKIAQKLGQKPLYKYSRDFGFGTITGIRFPGEVQGVLRQTKDWSELSLAEVSIGYEVAVTALQLASAYSAIANGGVLLKPRLVKQILSPNGKVIYKENPEVIRRVASKEIMSTITDILVQVVKSGTGTKAGIQGWLIAGKTGTAHKFIDGVYSKNKYISNFAGFFPADNPQVVCVIVLDEPRSEEHTSELQSQAYLVCRLLLEKKKNK
;
A
#
# COMPACT_ATOMS: atom_id res chain seq x y z
N MET A 1 45.24 45.90 37.05
CA MET A 1 44.44 44.67 37.32
C MET A 1 42.94 44.87 37.07
N VAL A 2 42.55 45.48 35.96
CA VAL A 2 41.12 45.73 35.61
C VAL A 2 40.82 45.32 34.15
N ILE A 3 41.85 44.91 33.37
CA ILE A 3 41.70 44.63 31.92
C ILE A 3 41.23 43.18 31.64
N ASP A 4 41.35 42.28 32.62
CA ASP A 4 40.99 40.85 32.40
C ASP A 4 39.57 40.48 32.83
N SER A 5 38.85 41.38 33.52
CA SER A 5 37.51 41.04 34.04
C SER A 5 36.46 40.78 32.95
N ASP A 6 36.55 41.51 31.85
CA ASP A 6 35.58 41.38 30.75
C ASP A 6 35.82 40.12 29.90
N ILE A 7 37.09 39.73 29.73
CA ILE A 7 37.47 38.49 29.05
C ILE A 7 37.03 37.26 29.85
N TYR A 8 37.26 37.29 31.19
CA TYR A 8 36.79 36.21 32.06
C TYR A 8 35.27 36.18 32.19
N ARG A 9 34.62 37.35 32.12
CA ARG A 9 33.15 37.45 32.11
C ARG A 9 32.55 36.92 30.81
N GLU A 10 33.14 37.23 29.64
CA GLU A 10 32.75 36.64 28.35
C GLU A 10 33.00 35.15 28.29
N GLN A 11 34.14 34.65 28.79
CA GLN A 11 34.43 33.22 28.87
C GLN A 11 33.48 32.49 29.80
N GLY A 12 33.17 33.07 30.98
CA GLY A 12 32.20 32.52 31.92
C GLY A 12 30.76 32.50 31.35
N VAL A 13 30.39 33.51 30.57
CA VAL A 13 29.09 33.56 29.89
C VAL A 13 29.05 32.49 28.78
N ARG A 14 30.13 32.28 28.03
CA ARG A 14 30.21 31.21 27.00
C ARG A 14 30.22 29.82 27.61
N GLN A 15 30.87 29.59 28.75
CA GLN A 15 30.88 28.30 29.44
C GLN A 15 29.52 27.93 30.06
N GLY A 16 28.69 28.92 30.39
CA GLY A 16 27.33 28.72 30.89
C GLY A 16 26.24 28.64 29.80
N GLN A 17 26.58 28.76 28.55
CA GLN A 17 25.61 28.70 27.43
C GLN A 17 25.47 27.30 26.90
N ARG A 18 24.24 26.78 26.79
CA ARG A 18 23.94 25.49 26.17
C ARG A 18 22.91 25.67 25.08
N GLN A 19 23.21 25.14 23.90
CA GLN A 19 22.25 25.06 22.80
C GLN A 19 21.38 23.80 22.98
N GLU A 20 20.07 24.01 23.07
CA GLU A 20 19.09 22.92 23.12
C GLU A 20 18.26 22.88 21.84
N PRO A 21 18.01 21.69 21.28
CA PRO A 21 17.18 21.55 20.10
C PRO A 21 15.71 21.86 20.43
N LEU A 22 15.05 22.57 19.53
CA LEU A 22 13.60 22.73 19.49
C LEU A 22 13.10 21.75 18.41
N LEU A 23 12.38 20.73 18.83
CA LEU A 23 11.93 19.68 17.93
C LEU A 23 10.79 20.18 17.04
N ALA A 24 10.93 19.93 15.74
CA ALA A 24 9.83 20.08 14.79
C ALA A 24 8.80 18.96 15.02
N VAL A 25 7.54 19.27 14.82
CA VAL A 25 6.45 18.28 14.85
C VAL A 25 6.35 17.64 13.48
N ARG A 26 6.38 16.31 13.43
CA ARG A 26 6.20 15.56 12.18
C ARG A 26 4.81 15.83 11.60
N GLY A 27 4.72 16.11 10.30
CA GLY A 27 3.44 16.31 9.59
C GLY A 27 2.54 15.08 9.66
N ASN A 28 1.23 15.26 9.61
CA ASN A 28 0.27 14.18 9.65
C ASN A 28 -0.09 13.68 8.26
N ILE A 29 -0.53 12.42 8.20
CA ILE A 29 -1.10 11.79 7.02
C ILE A 29 -2.62 11.74 7.19
N TYR A 30 -3.35 12.14 6.17
CA TYR A 30 -4.81 12.18 6.15
C TYR A 30 -5.36 11.35 4.99
N ASP A 31 -6.56 10.85 5.15
CA ASP A 31 -7.34 10.27 4.06
C ASP A 31 -7.89 11.37 3.11
N THR A 32 -8.62 10.96 2.07
CA THR A 32 -9.20 11.90 1.09
C THR A 32 -10.26 12.83 1.67
N LYS A 33 -10.86 12.48 2.82
CA LYS A 33 -11.89 13.24 3.57
C LYS A 33 -11.30 14.02 4.75
N ASN A 34 -9.96 14.12 4.86
CA ASN A 34 -9.23 14.75 5.98
C ASN A 34 -9.37 14.02 7.32
N ILE A 35 -9.68 12.72 7.32
CA ILE A 35 -9.60 11.90 8.53
C ILE A 35 -8.12 11.63 8.82
N PRO A 36 -7.61 11.89 10.04
CA PRO A 36 -6.21 11.70 10.36
C PRO A 36 -5.88 10.20 10.46
N LEU A 37 -4.96 9.74 9.62
CA LEU A 37 -4.42 8.38 9.63
C LEU A 37 -3.24 8.24 10.60
N THR A 38 -2.63 9.37 10.97
CA THR A 38 -1.52 9.44 11.92
C THR A 38 -1.70 10.60 12.87
N ARG A 39 -1.11 10.48 14.06
CA ARG A 39 -1.05 11.56 15.09
C ARG A 39 0.31 11.55 15.76
N ASN A 40 0.71 12.70 16.28
CA ASN A 40 1.87 12.83 17.15
C ASN A 40 1.38 12.94 18.60
N ILE A 41 1.80 12.00 19.44
CA ILE A 41 1.43 11.94 20.86
C ILE A 41 2.67 12.27 21.69
N ILE A 42 2.51 13.10 22.69
CA ILE A 42 3.60 13.42 23.61
C ILE A 42 3.90 12.22 24.49
N HIS A 43 5.16 11.80 24.46
CA HIS A 43 5.72 10.80 25.34
C HIS A 43 6.89 11.37 26.11
N TYR A 44 7.19 10.74 27.24
CA TYR A 44 8.25 11.15 28.14
C TYR A 44 9.31 10.06 28.22
N SER A 45 10.57 10.46 28.29
CA SER A 45 11.69 9.60 28.63
C SER A 45 12.27 10.06 29.96
N LEU A 46 12.52 9.10 30.83
CA LEU A 46 13.19 9.35 32.11
C LEU A 46 14.65 8.93 31.95
N GLY A 47 15.54 9.83 32.25
CA GLY A 47 16.97 9.58 32.34
C GLY A 47 17.51 10.04 33.68
N ALA A 48 18.71 9.63 34.01
CA ALA A 48 19.38 10.08 35.23
C ALA A 48 20.86 10.33 35.01
N HIS A 49 21.41 11.26 35.77
CA HIS A 49 22.84 11.38 36.02
C HIS A 49 23.18 10.64 37.32
N PRO A 50 23.72 9.40 37.27
CA PRO A 50 23.91 8.57 38.46
C PRO A 50 24.75 9.21 39.54
N SER A 51 25.72 10.05 39.16
CA SER A 51 26.59 10.81 40.08
C SER A 51 25.85 11.90 40.88
N LYS A 52 24.73 12.40 40.38
CA LYS A 52 23.92 13.45 41.02
C LYS A 52 22.77 12.89 41.88
N VAL A 53 22.51 11.58 41.83
CA VAL A 53 21.48 10.90 42.62
C VAL A 53 22.07 10.53 43.98
N LYS A 54 21.69 11.25 45.05
CA LYS A 54 22.21 11.05 46.42
C LYS A 54 21.71 9.76 47.05
N ASN A 55 20.41 9.47 46.96
CA ASN A 55 19.79 8.25 47.48
C ASN A 55 19.22 7.40 46.34
N LYS A 56 20.04 6.46 45.85
CA LYS A 56 19.68 5.63 44.70
C LYS A 56 18.49 4.71 44.96
N SER A 57 18.32 4.21 46.19
CA SER A 57 17.23 3.32 46.57
C SER A 57 15.88 4.06 46.60
N GLU A 58 15.82 5.23 47.22
CA GLU A 58 14.62 6.06 47.24
C GLU A 58 14.22 6.53 45.83
N PHE A 59 15.21 6.94 45.04
CA PHE A 59 15.02 7.31 43.63
C PHE A 59 14.46 6.14 42.81
N ALA A 60 15.02 4.93 42.94
CA ALA A 60 14.56 3.74 42.25
C ALA A 60 13.12 3.36 42.62
N ASN A 61 12.76 3.45 43.92
CA ASN A 61 11.41 3.23 44.39
C ASN A 61 10.42 4.25 43.78
N LEU A 62 10.80 5.52 43.75
CA LEU A 62 9.96 6.59 43.17
C LEU A 62 9.67 6.33 41.67
N ILE A 63 10.69 5.96 40.90
CA ILE A 63 10.50 5.64 39.48
C ILE A 63 9.67 4.37 39.30
N SER A 64 9.89 3.34 40.12
CA SER A 64 9.13 2.09 40.13
C SER A 64 7.63 2.31 40.37
N GLN A 65 7.24 3.23 41.24
CA GLN A 65 5.84 3.57 41.50
C GLN A 65 5.11 4.13 40.26
N SER A 66 5.86 4.72 39.34
CA SER A 66 5.33 5.36 38.11
C SER A 66 5.43 4.46 36.89
N THR A 67 6.03 3.29 37.03
CA THR A 67 6.34 2.37 35.92
C THR A 67 5.96 0.94 36.27
N ASP A 68 6.06 0.03 35.31
CA ASP A 68 5.70 -1.38 35.53
C ASP A 68 6.94 -2.25 35.83
N ARG A 69 8.05 -1.64 36.32
CA ARG A 69 9.30 -2.36 36.62
C ARG A 69 9.68 -2.27 38.09
N GLU A 70 10.31 -3.33 38.58
CA GLU A 70 10.80 -3.41 39.95
C GLU A 70 11.96 -2.43 40.24
N PRO A 71 12.11 -1.95 41.49
CA PRO A 71 13.15 -1.01 41.87
C PRO A 71 14.58 -1.48 41.54
N ASP A 72 14.86 -2.78 41.64
CA ASP A 72 16.18 -3.38 41.35
C ASP A 72 16.64 -3.13 39.91
N TYR A 73 15.71 -3.07 38.95
CA TYR A 73 16.02 -2.70 37.58
C TYR A 73 16.66 -1.32 37.47
N TYR A 74 16.13 -0.35 38.22
CA TYR A 74 16.63 1.03 38.24
C TYR A 74 17.91 1.16 39.06
N LEU A 75 18.04 0.45 40.20
CA LEU A 75 19.24 0.40 40.99
C LEU A 75 20.45 -0.08 40.18
N LYS A 76 20.29 -1.13 39.40
CA LYS A 76 21.33 -1.63 38.49
C LYS A 76 21.79 -0.58 37.49
N ARG A 77 20.85 0.18 36.90
CA ARG A 77 21.18 1.27 35.94
C ARG A 77 21.86 2.46 36.61
N LEU A 78 21.41 2.83 37.82
CA LEU A 78 22.00 3.90 38.61
C LEU A 78 23.37 3.55 39.20
N SER A 79 23.75 2.26 39.17
CA SER A 79 25.10 1.81 39.56
C SER A 79 26.13 1.93 38.43
N SER A 80 25.70 2.36 37.24
CA SER A 80 26.59 2.64 36.11
C SER A 80 27.53 3.81 36.42
N THR A 81 28.76 3.73 35.87
CA THR A 81 29.76 4.82 35.89
C THR A 81 29.52 5.86 34.77
N ALA A 82 28.55 5.65 33.91
CA ALA A 82 28.21 6.58 32.84
C ALA A 82 27.68 7.90 33.40
N ASP A 83 28.01 9.01 32.75
CA ASP A 83 27.52 10.35 33.16
C ASP A 83 25.99 10.47 33.05
N PHE A 84 25.39 9.75 32.07
CA PHE A 84 23.95 9.74 31.85
C PHE A 84 23.47 8.32 31.49
N VAL A 85 22.31 7.93 32.05
CA VAL A 85 21.63 6.67 31.72
C VAL A 85 20.15 6.89 31.47
N TYR A 86 19.61 6.29 30.42
CA TYR A 86 18.16 6.20 30.27
C TYR A 86 17.60 5.15 31.22
N LEU A 87 16.57 5.55 31.97
CA LEU A 87 15.82 4.66 32.88
C LEU A 87 14.61 4.07 32.15
N GLU A 88 13.78 4.92 31.57
CA GLU A 88 12.62 4.52 30.78
C GLU A 88 12.46 5.43 29.55
N ARG A 89 11.84 4.86 28.51
CA ARG A 89 11.52 5.59 27.29
C ARG A 89 10.05 5.35 26.91
N ASN A 90 9.48 6.28 26.17
CA ASN A 90 8.13 6.17 25.63
C ASN A 90 7.02 6.04 26.68
N LEU A 91 7.17 6.69 27.85
CA LEU A 91 6.15 6.74 28.88
C LEU A 91 5.02 7.70 28.48
N ARG A 92 3.79 7.30 28.73
CA ARG A 92 2.63 8.18 28.61
C ARG A 92 2.60 9.18 29.76
N ARG A 93 1.85 10.29 29.57
CA ARG A 93 1.75 11.35 30.58
C ARG A 93 1.24 10.84 31.93
N ASP A 94 0.23 9.96 31.94
CA ASP A 94 -0.34 9.36 33.14
C ASP A 94 0.69 8.62 34.00
N LYS A 95 1.71 8.01 33.38
CA LYS A 95 2.80 7.30 34.08
C LYS A 95 3.85 8.24 34.69
N VAL A 96 3.94 9.47 34.25
CA VAL A 96 4.96 10.43 34.73
C VAL A 96 4.36 11.63 35.47
N GLU A 97 3.04 11.71 35.57
CA GLU A 97 2.35 12.88 36.15
C GLU A 97 2.79 13.16 37.57
N GLY A 98 3.02 12.13 38.39
CA GLY A 98 3.53 12.24 39.75
C GLY A 98 5.00 12.70 39.84
N ILE A 99 5.76 12.64 38.75
CA ILE A 99 7.17 13.03 38.67
C ILE A 99 7.31 14.43 38.04
N LEU A 100 6.37 14.78 37.12
CA LEU A 100 6.39 16.05 36.40
C LEU A 100 6.27 17.23 37.39
N GLY A 101 7.20 18.17 37.29
CA GLY A 101 7.22 19.34 38.16
C GLY A 101 7.98 19.14 39.47
N GLN A 102 8.34 17.92 39.86
CA GLN A 102 9.22 17.67 40.99
C GLN A 102 10.69 17.94 40.63
N ARG A 103 11.40 18.65 41.48
CA ARG A 103 12.85 18.88 41.35
C ARG A 103 13.61 17.74 42.01
N ILE A 104 13.79 16.63 41.28
CA ILE A 104 14.49 15.44 41.76
C ILE A 104 15.95 15.53 41.32
N PRO A 105 16.94 15.65 42.25
CA PRO A 105 18.35 15.75 41.88
C PRO A 105 18.79 14.55 41.02
N GLY A 106 19.39 14.84 39.88
CA GLY A 106 19.89 13.83 38.96
C GLY A 106 18.85 13.27 37.99
N LEU A 107 17.55 13.52 38.14
CA LEU A 107 16.51 13.13 37.19
C LEU A 107 16.47 14.10 36.00
N VAL A 108 16.40 13.52 34.82
CA VAL A 108 16.13 14.22 33.54
C VAL A 108 14.84 13.68 32.98
N VAL A 109 13.88 14.57 32.75
CA VAL A 109 12.62 14.23 32.06
C VAL A 109 12.67 14.87 30.68
N ASP A 110 12.78 14.05 29.66
CA ASP A 110 12.80 14.46 28.27
C ASP A 110 11.41 14.26 27.64
N ARG A 111 10.93 15.26 26.93
CA ARG A 111 9.63 15.25 26.28
C ARG A 111 9.83 15.11 24.79
N LYS A 112 9.31 14.04 24.20
CA LYS A 112 9.38 13.76 22.76
C LYS A 112 7.99 13.54 22.18
N PHE A 113 7.88 13.74 20.88
CA PHE A 113 6.74 13.26 20.12
C PHE A 113 6.97 11.81 19.74
N ARG A 114 5.91 11.02 19.76
CA ARG A 114 5.87 9.66 19.21
C ARG A 114 4.76 9.56 18.21
N ARG A 115 5.06 8.92 17.08
CA ARG A 115 4.08 8.63 16.07
C ARG A 115 3.05 7.63 16.56
N SER A 116 1.77 7.89 16.29
CA SER A 116 0.65 7.02 16.62
C SER A 116 -0.24 6.83 15.40
N TYR A 117 -0.73 5.60 15.24
CA TYR A 117 -1.57 5.14 14.13
C TYR A 117 -2.93 4.72 14.69
N PRO A 118 -3.91 5.65 14.79
CA PRO A 118 -5.16 5.43 15.51
C PRO A 118 -6.03 4.33 14.92
N HIS A 119 -5.89 4.04 13.63
CA HIS A 119 -6.67 3.01 12.94
C HIS A 119 -6.00 1.63 12.91
N THR A 120 -4.88 1.49 13.64
CA THR A 120 -4.16 0.22 13.85
C THR A 120 -3.88 -0.53 12.54
N TYR A 121 -4.62 -1.59 12.23
CA TYR A 121 -4.41 -2.43 11.05
C TYR A 121 -4.85 -1.78 9.73
N VAL A 122 -5.84 -0.85 9.78
CA VAL A 122 -6.44 -0.29 8.57
C VAL A 122 -5.45 0.58 7.80
N GLY A 123 -5.10 0.15 6.59
CA GLY A 123 -4.14 0.83 5.72
C GLY A 123 -2.69 0.76 6.21
N SER A 124 -2.35 -0.17 7.10
CA SER A 124 -1.03 -0.25 7.74
C SER A 124 0.13 -0.33 6.75
N GLN A 125 0.03 -1.18 5.70
CA GLN A 125 1.08 -1.29 4.67
C GLN A 125 1.18 -0.05 3.77
N ILE A 126 0.09 0.74 3.66
CA ILE A 126 0.12 2.00 2.90
C ILE A 126 0.80 3.08 3.71
N ILE A 127 0.32 3.29 4.93
CA ILE A 127 0.81 4.36 5.82
C ILE A 127 2.26 4.08 6.20
N GLY A 128 2.55 2.85 6.60
CA GLY A 128 3.85 2.47 7.15
C GLY A 128 4.00 2.86 8.61
N PHE A 129 5.25 2.98 9.06
CA PHE A 129 5.59 3.39 10.41
C PHE A 129 6.98 4.04 10.47
N THR A 130 7.25 4.69 11.61
CA THR A 130 8.53 5.33 11.90
C THR A 130 9.34 4.54 12.94
N ASP A 131 10.64 4.76 12.97
CA ASP A 131 11.49 4.33 14.06
C ASP A 131 11.30 5.21 15.33
N VAL A 132 12.12 4.96 16.35
CA VAL A 132 12.10 5.71 17.63
C VAL A 132 12.57 7.16 17.50
N ASP A 133 13.21 7.50 16.39
CA ASP A 133 13.72 8.84 16.08
C ASP A 133 12.89 9.56 15.01
N ASP A 134 11.65 9.06 14.77
CA ASP A 134 10.67 9.58 13.82
C ASP A 134 11.09 9.51 12.34
N ASN A 135 12.04 8.62 11.97
CA ASN A 135 12.35 8.36 10.57
C ASN A 135 11.39 7.34 9.98
N GLY A 136 10.82 7.63 8.82
CA GLY A 136 9.92 6.71 8.13
C GLY A 136 10.65 5.47 7.60
N LEU A 137 10.17 4.27 7.95
CA LEU A 137 10.82 3.00 7.59
C LEU A 137 10.18 2.32 6.38
N ILE A 138 8.86 2.37 6.25
CA ILE A 138 8.11 1.79 5.13
C ILE A 138 6.93 2.69 4.74
N GLY A 139 6.28 2.38 3.63
CA GLY A 139 5.05 3.05 3.17
C GLY A 139 5.22 4.55 2.88
N ILE A 140 4.14 5.30 3.07
CA ILE A 140 4.10 6.76 2.88
C ILE A 140 5.02 7.47 3.89
N GLU A 141 5.15 6.95 5.10
CA GLU A 141 6.08 7.47 6.10
C GLU A 141 7.52 7.51 5.58
N LYS A 142 7.94 6.48 4.82
CA LYS A 142 9.27 6.40 4.20
C LYS A 142 9.37 7.26 2.94
N GLU A 143 8.45 7.07 2.00
CA GLU A 143 8.49 7.73 0.68
C GLU A 143 8.48 9.25 0.80
N PHE A 144 7.72 9.77 1.76
CA PHE A 144 7.57 11.20 1.98
C PHE A 144 8.26 11.69 3.27
N ASN A 145 9.25 10.93 3.78
CA ASN A 145 9.92 11.29 5.03
C ASN A 145 10.48 12.71 5.02
N ALA A 146 11.08 13.15 3.92
CA ALA A 146 11.65 14.49 3.78
C ALA A 146 10.60 15.62 3.93
N PHE A 147 9.36 15.38 3.53
CA PHE A 147 8.26 16.34 3.71
C PHE A 147 7.68 16.27 5.13
N LEU A 148 7.56 15.06 5.68
CA LEU A 148 6.92 14.82 6.96
C LEU A 148 7.78 15.26 8.15
N SER A 149 9.12 15.09 8.09
CA SER A 149 9.99 15.25 9.27
C SER A 149 10.09 16.69 9.78
N GLY A 150 9.93 17.70 8.92
CA GLY A 150 10.22 19.08 9.28
C GLY A 150 11.71 19.37 9.48
N THR A 151 12.01 20.49 10.10
CA THR A 151 13.38 20.91 10.40
C THR A 151 13.46 21.43 11.83
N ASN A 152 14.27 20.81 12.66
CA ASN A 152 14.45 21.23 14.05
C ASN A 152 15.03 22.64 14.14
N GLY A 153 14.53 23.39 15.11
CA GLY A 153 15.11 24.64 15.56
C GLY A 153 16.09 24.42 16.72
N TRP A 154 16.50 25.51 17.34
CA TRP A 154 17.32 25.48 18.54
C TRP A 154 17.16 26.79 19.35
N VAL A 155 17.46 26.70 20.63
CA VAL A 155 17.49 27.82 21.54
C VAL A 155 18.76 27.78 22.38
N VAL A 156 19.39 28.93 22.60
CA VAL A 156 20.50 29.03 23.53
C VAL A 156 19.93 29.35 24.91
N LYS A 157 20.29 28.56 25.92
CA LYS A 157 19.93 28.77 27.33
C LYS A 157 21.17 29.06 28.15
N GLN A 158 21.04 29.85 29.17
CA GLN A 158 22.07 30.01 30.19
C GLN A 158 21.84 29.01 31.32
N VAL A 159 22.87 28.26 31.66
CA VAL A 159 22.86 27.31 32.76
C VAL A 159 23.61 27.93 33.92
N ASN A 160 22.94 28.12 35.05
CA ASN A 160 23.56 28.62 36.27
C ASN A 160 24.37 27.51 36.99
N GLY A 161 25.23 27.84 37.92
CA GLY A 161 26.03 26.88 38.70
C GLY A 161 25.22 25.75 39.35
N ASP A 162 23.95 26.01 39.66
CA ASP A 162 23.00 25.01 40.20
C ASP A 162 22.34 24.14 39.13
N GLY A 163 22.74 24.26 37.85
CA GLY A 163 22.18 23.50 36.74
C GLY A 163 20.82 23.98 36.25
N ILE A 164 20.35 25.14 36.68
CA ILE A 164 19.07 25.72 36.25
C ILE A 164 19.26 26.42 34.89
N SER A 165 18.55 25.95 33.89
CA SER A 165 18.52 26.55 32.55
C SER A 165 17.48 27.67 32.46
N GLN A 166 17.90 28.88 32.04
CA GLN A 166 17.01 30.02 31.81
C GLN A 166 17.15 30.52 30.38
N ILE A 167 16.01 30.77 29.71
CA ILE A 167 15.97 31.46 28.43
C ILE A 167 16.03 32.97 28.69
N LYS A 168 17.05 33.64 28.16
CA LYS A 168 17.09 35.12 28.13
C LYS A 168 16.63 35.58 26.73
N THR A 169 15.82 36.62 26.70
CA THR A 169 15.29 37.22 25.45
C THR A 169 16.39 37.75 24.51
N SER A 170 17.61 37.97 25.07
CA SER A 170 18.78 38.39 24.27
C SER A 170 19.53 37.24 23.57
N PHE A 171 19.18 35.99 23.84
CA PHE A 171 19.87 34.86 23.22
C PHE A 171 19.23 34.47 21.89
N PRO A 172 20.06 34.04 20.91
CA PRO A 172 19.53 33.64 19.62
C PRO A 172 18.65 32.40 19.74
N ILE A 173 17.53 32.44 19.02
CA ILE A 173 16.59 31.34 18.88
C ILE A 173 16.31 31.13 17.38
N LYS A 174 16.38 29.87 16.94
CA LYS A 174 15.89 29.46 15.65
C LYS A 174 14.64 28.62 15.87
N PRO A 175 13.45 29.10 15.49
CA PRO A 175 12.23 28.30 15.63
C PRO A 175 12.28 27.04 14.75
N PRO A 176 11.66 25.94 15.17
CA PRO A 176 11.48 24.77 14.32
C PRO A 176 10.54 25.08 13.17
N VAL A 177 10.69 24.34 12.07
CA VAL A 177 9.74 24.32 10.95
C VAL A 177 9.09 22.94 10.95
N ASP A 178 7.81 22.89 11.30
CA ASP A 178 7.07 21.63 11.35
C ASP A 178 6.96 20.97 9.97
N GLY A 179 6.78 19.66 9.95
CA GLY A 179 6.64 18.87 8.75
C GLY A 179 5.34 19.16 8.00
N ALA A 180 5.38 18.99 6.69
CA ALA A 180 4.23 19.12 5.82
C ALA A 180 3.24 17.96 6.02
N ASN A 181 1.96 18.24 5.92
CA ASN A 181 0.90 17.23 5.98
C ASN A 181 0.67 16.60 4.60
N ILE A 182 0.35 15.32 4.56
CA ILE A 182 0.06 14.60 3.32
C ILE A 182 -1.40 14.17 3.33
N GLN A 183 -2.14 14.55 2.30
CA GLN A 183 -3.48 14.02 2.04
C GLN A 183 -3.40 12.96 0.97
N LEU A 184 -3.85 11.75 1.28
CA LEU A 184 -3.91 10.62 0.36
C LEU A 184 -5.19 10.64 -0.48
N THR A 185 -5.21 9.83 -1.53
CA THR A 185 -6.43 9.52 -2.30
C THR A 185 -7.26 8.42 -1.63
N ILE A 186 -6.69 7.70 -0.66
CA ILE A 186 -7.35 6.64 0.10
C ILE A 186 -8.57 7.20 0.83
N ASP A 187 -9.69 6.49 0.74
CA ASP A 187 -10.88 6.67 1.56
C ASP A 187 -10.86 5.62 2.67
N LEU A 188 -10.76 6.07 3.92
CA LEU A 188 -10.62 5.17 5.07
C LEU A 188 -11.77 4.17 5.18
N GLU A 189 -12.97 4.57 4.79
CA GLU A 189 -14.15 3.71 4.80
C GLU A 189 -14.04 2.59 3.75
N TYR A 190 -13.61 2.94 2.52
CA TYR A 190 -13.36 1.96 1.46
C TYR A 190 -12.21 1.02 1.82
N GLN A 191 -11.19 1.56 2.47
CA GLN A 191 -10.06 0.77 2.95
C GLN A 191 -10.49 -0.26 3.99
N SER A 192 -11.33 0.14 4.96
CA SER A 192 -11.85 -0.75 6.00
C SER A 192 -12.69 -1.88 5.40
N ILE A 193 -13.64 -1.52 4.53
CA ILE A 193 -14.51 -2.50 3.84
C ILE A 193 -13.66 -3.50 3.05
N LEU A 194 -12.69 -3.02 2.28
CA LEU A 194 -11.83 -3.90 1.49
C LEU A 194 -11.06 -4.88 2.37
N GLN A 195 -10.46 -4.42 3.48
CA GLN A 195 -9.72 -5.30 4.41
C GLN A 195 -10.62 -6.31 5.10
N GLU A 196 -11.80 -5.89 5.57
CA GLU A 196 -12.76 -6.77 6.23
C GLU A 196 -13.24 -7.89 5.29
N GLU A 197 -13.57 -7.55 4.03
CA GLU A 197 -14.01 -8.53 3.05
C GLU A 197 -12.88 -9.48 2.62
N LEU A 198 -11.66 -8.96 2.46
CA LEU A 198 -10.50 -9.81 2.20
C LEU A 198 -10.22 -10.77 3.37
N ALA A 199 -10.30 -10.29 4.62
CA ALA A 199 -10.09 -11.14 5.81
C ALA A 199 -11.13 -12.25 5.91
N ARG A 200 -12.41 -11.92 5.63
CA ARG A 200 -13.50 -12.91 5.56
C ARG A 200 -13.18 -13.97 4.52
N GLN A 201 -12.69 -13.58 3.35
CA GLN A 201 -12.39 -14.51 2.27
C GLN A 201 -11.14 -15.35 2.54
N VAL A 202 -10.10 -14.78 3.09
CA VAL A 202 -8.93 -15.56 3.52
C VAL A 202 -9.37 -16.68 4.46
N THR A 203 -10.29 -16.40 5.39
CA THR A 203 -10.83 -17.40 6.31
C THR A 203 -11.70 -18.43 5.60
N ASN A 204 -12.64 -18.00 4.76
CA ASN A 204 -13.57 -18.91 4.06
C ASN A 204 -12.83 -19.84 3.09
N ALA A 205 -11.92 -19.30 2.29
CA ALA A 205 -11.15 -20.05 1.31
C ALA A 205 -9.92 -20.75 1.91
N GLN A 206 -9.66 -20.57 3.21
CA GLN A 206 -8.44 -21.05 3.88
C GLN A 206 -7.18 -20.66 3.08
N ALA A 207 -7.17 -19.44 2.54
CA ALA A 207 -6.08 -18.92 1.73
C ALA A 207 -4.90 -18.49 2.60
N LYS A 208 -3.70 -18.56 2.05
CA LYS A 208 -2.47 -18.08 2.70
C LYS A 208 -2.45 -16.56 2.87
N GLY A 209 -3.10 -15.85 1.97
CA GLY A 209 -3.20 -14.40 2.00
C GLY A 209 -4.08 -13.85 0.88
N ALA A 210 -4.24 -12.53 0.88
CA ALA A 210 -5.02 -11.83 -0.12
C ALA A 210 -4.46 -10.46 -0.43
N MET A 211 -4.80 -9.93 -1.59
CA MET A 211 -4.52 -8.56 -2.03
C MET A 211 -5.77 -7.96 -2.65
N GLY A 212 -5.98 -6.66 -2.45
CA GLY A 212 -7.10 -5.96 -3.05
C GLY A 212 -6.75 -4.52 -3.40
N ILE A 213 -7.28 -4.02 -4.51
CA ILE A 213 -7.15 -2.63 -4.95
C ILE A 213 -8.51 -2.12 -5.42
N LEU A 214 -8.88 -0.94 -4.96
CA LEU A 214 -9.96 -0.13 -5.50
C LEU A 214 -9.35 1.12 -6.13
N MET A 215 -9.66 1.38 -7.40
CA MET A 215 -9.10 2.51 -8.15
C MET A 215 -10.21 3.28 -8.86
N ASN A 216 -10.12 4.60 -8.88
CA ASN A 216 -10.97 5.43 -9.73
C ASN A 216 -10.39 5.46 -11.16
N PRO A 217 -11.10 4.92 -12.18
CA PRO A 217 -10.56 4.81 -13.52
C PRO A 217 -10.41 6.15 -14.24
N GLN A 218 -11.17 7.18 -13.85
CA GLN A 218 -11.12 8.49 -14.50
C GLN A 218 -9.93 9.34 -14.05
N THR A 219 -9.34 9.02 -12.90
CA THR A 219 -8.29 9.83 -12.28
C THR A 219 -7.02 9.08 -11.93
N GLY A 220 -7.02 7.75 -12.01
CA GLY A 220 -5.93 6.90 -11.54
C GLY A 220 -5.75 6.89 -10.01
N ALA A 221 -6.67 7.51 -9.26
CA ALA A 221 -6.58 7.59 -7.81
C ALA A 221 -6.84 6.22 -7.16
N ILE A 222 -5.94 5.76 -6.30
CA ILE A 222 -6.14 4.59 -5.46
C ILE A 222 -7.09 4.99 -4.34
N LEU A 223 -8.25 4.34 -4.27
CA LEU A 223 -9.28 4.59 -3.25
C LEU A 223 -9.08 3.72 -2.02
N ALA A 224 -8.60 2.49 -2.23
CA ALA A 224 -8.20 1.55 -1.20
C ALA A 224 -7.17 0.56 -1.76
N MET A 225 -6.27 0.09 -0.92
CA MET A 225 -5.24 -0.89 -1.27
C MET A 225 -4.88 -1.71 -0.03
N ALA A 226 -5.12 -3.01 -0.07
CA ALA A 226 -4.98 -3.88 1.09
C ALA A 226 -4.19 -5.15 0.78
N THR A 227 -3.49 -5.63 1.78
CA THR A 227 -2.76 -6.90 1.77
C THR A 227 -3.00 -7.63 3.09
N LEU A 228 -3.22 -8.94 3.01
CA LEU A 228 -3.36 -9.81 4.17
C LEU A 228 -2.33 -10.96 4.08
N PRO A 229 -1.74 -11.37 5.22
CA PRO A 229 -1.88 -10.81 6.56
C PRO A 229 -1.39 -9.36 6.66
N ASP A 230 -2.03 -8.57 7.53
CA ASP A 230 -1.62 -7.20 7.85
C ASP A 230 -0.84 -7.12 9.18
N PHE A 231 -0.52 -5.93 9.66
CA PHE A 231 0.21 -5.71 10.90
C PHE A 231 -0.25 -4.43 11.60
N ASN A 232 0.05 -4.33 12.91
CA ASN A 232 -0.20 -3.10 13.67
C ASN A 232 1.04 -2.19 13.63
N PRO A 233 1.00 -1.01 12.99
CA PRO A 233 2.14 -0.10 12.89
C PRO A 233 2.54 0.54 14.22
N ASN A 234 1.69 0.50 15.26
CA ASN A 234 2.08 0.89 16.61
C ASN A 234 2.97 -0.15 17.30
N LEU A 235 2.94 -1.42 16.85
CA LEU A 235 3.67 -2.57 17.41
C LEU A 235 4.31 -3.41 16.28
N PRO A 236 5.15 -2.81 15.41
CA PRO A 236 5.62 -3.49 14.20
C PRO A 236 6.47 -4.74 14.49
N GLY A 237 7.14 -4.77 15.64
CA GLY A 237 7.95 -5.93 16.06
C GLY A 237 7.14 -7.18 16.44
N ASN A 238 5.81 -7.07 16.61
CA ASN A 238 4.96 -8.19 16.95
C ASN A 238 4.48 -8.99 15.72
N SER A 239 4.84 -8.57 14.52
CA SER A 239 4.44 -9.22 13.27
C SER A 239 5.65 -9.59 12.41
N PRO A 240 5.60 -10.67 11.64
CA PRO A 240 6.64 -11.00 10.66
C PRO A 240 6.89 -9.83 9.68
N LEU A 241 8.13 -9.66 9.24
CA LEU A 241 8.51 -8.61 8.28
C LEU A 241 7.74 -8.72 6.96
N GLU A 242 7.35 -9.93 6.57
CA GLU A 242 6.58 -10.18 5.35
C GLU A 242 5.20 -9.53 5.38
N ASN A 243 4.56 -9.44 6.56
CA ASN A 243 3.26 -8.78 6.72
C ASN A 243 3.34 -7.25 6.55
N GLN A 244 4.55 -6.69 6.64
CA GLN A 244 4.78 -5.25 6.50
C GLN A 244 4.90 -4.82 5.03
N LYS A 245 5.05 -5.76 4.10
CA LYS A 245 5.13 -5.50 2.66
C LYS A 245 3.74 -5.20 2.08
N ASN A 246 3.67 -4.25 1.19
CA ASN A 246 2.48 -4.06 0.38
C ASN A 246 2.56 -4.95 -0.87
N ARG A 247 2.01 -6.15 -0.76
CA ARG A 247 2.08 -7.19 -1.80
C ARG A 247 1.40 -6.79 -3.11
N THR A 248 0.51 -5.79 -3.09
CA THR A 248 -0.16 -5.31 -4.31
C THR A 248 0.80 -4.69 -5.32
N VAL A 249 1.97 -4.22 -4.86
CA VAL A 249 3.03 -3.60 -5.69
C VAL A 249 4.32 -4.41 -5.73
N THR A 250 4.57 -5.26 -4.71
CA THR A 250 5.83 -6.02 -4.57
C THR A 250 5.73 -7.45 -5.09
N ASP A 251 4.55 -8.08 -5.06
CA ASP A 251 4.37 -9.47 -5.43
C ASP A 251 3.87 -9.60 -6.87
N GLN A 252 4.49 -10.53 -7.58
CA GLN A 252 4.16 -10.86 -8.95
C GLN A 252 3.46 -12.21 -9.01
N PHE A 253 2.47 -12.30 -9.88
CA PHE A 253 1.75 -13.55 -10.15
C PHE A 253 1.35 -13.64 -11.61
N GLU A 254 1.16 -14.84 -12.09
CA GLU A 254 0.59 -15.08 -13.41
C GLU A 254 -0.93 -14.82 -13.36
N PRO A 255 -1.45 -13.87 -14.17
CA PRO A 255 -2.83 -13.41 -14.06
C PRO A 255 -3.87 -14.44 -14.58
N GLY A 256 -3.42 -15.43 -15.34
CA GLY A 256 -4.32 -16.39 -15.98
C GLY A 256 -5.35 -15.67 -16.87
N SER A 257 -6.58 -16.14 -16.83
CA SER A 257 -7.65 -15.66 -17.72
C SER A 257 -8.02 -14.18 -17.62
N THR A 258 -7.60 -13.45 -16.57
CA THR A 258 -7.78 -11.99 -16.54
C THR A 258 -6.91 -11.27 -17.56
N PHE A 259 -5.87 -11.92 -18.07
CA PHE A 259 -5.02 -11.39 -19.16
C PHE A 259 -5.67 -11.48 -20.54
N LYS A 260 -6.70 -12.32 -20.75
CA LYS A 260 -7.39 -12.49 -22.03
C LYS A 260 -7.99 -11.20 -22.61
N VAL A 261 -8.21 -10.19 -21.77
CA VAL A 261 -8.63 -8.84 -22.20
C VAL A 261 -7.62 -8.17 -23.13
N VAL A 262 -6.32 -8.52 -23.00
CA VAL A 262 -5.25 -8.00 -23.86
C VAL A 262 -5.40 -8.60 -25.26
N VAL A 263 -5.58 -9.92 -25.34
CA VAL A 263 -5.84 -10.62 -26.62
C VAL A 263 -7.09 -10.07 -27.29
N ALA A 264 -8.18 -9.95 -26.51
CA ALA A 264 -9.45 -9.44 -27.04
C ALA A 264 -9.30 -8.02 -27.58
N THR A 265 -8.66 -7.13 -26.82
CA THR A 265 -8.42 -5.74 -27.25
C THR A 265 -7.55 -5.67 -28.50
N ALA A 266 -6.46 -6.43 -28.53
CA ALA A 266 -5.55 -6.48 -29.66
C ALA A 266 -6.26 -7.00 -30.92
N ALA A 267 -7.02 -8.08 -30.80
CA ALA A 267 -7.72 -8.71 -31.92
C ALA A 267 -8.79 -7.80 -32.55
N VAL A 268 -9.57 -7.09 -31.71
CA VAL A 268 -10.55 -6.09 -32.17
C VAL A 268 -9.85 -4.87 -32.78
N ALA A 269 -8.83 -4.35 -32.12
CA ALA A 269 -8.12 -3.14 -32.54
C ALA A 269 -7.36 -3.31 -33.87
N THR A 270 -6.82 -4.50 -34.11
CA THR A 270 -6.16 -4.83 -35.38
C THR A 270 -7.11 -5.38 -36.46
N LYS A 271 -8.41 -5.49 -36.12
CA LYS A 271 -9.43 -6.11 -37.02
C LYS A 271 -9.08 -7.53 -37.42
N THR A 272 -8.32 -8.25 -36.59
CA THR A 272 -7.96 -9.66 -36.82
C THR A 272 -9.17 -10.58 -36.67
N VAL A 273 -10.13 -10.18 -35.81
CA VAL A 273 -11.40 -10.89 -35.63
C VAL A 273 -12.57 -9.89 -35.61
N SER A 274 -13.74 -10.38 -36.02
CA SER A 274 -15.02 -9.70 -35.85
C SER A 274 -15.80 -10.33 -34.69
N LEU A 275 -16.83 -9.64 -34.18
CA LEU A 275 -17.69 -10.16 -33.11
C LEU A 275 -18.46 -11.42 -33.50
N PHE A 276 -18.61 -11.66 -34.79
CA PHE A 276 -19.36 -12.79 -35.36
C PHE A 276 -18.45 -13.96 -35.79
N ASP A 277 -17.13 -13.78 -35.71
CA ASP A 277 -16.19 -14.88 -36.04
C ASP A 277 -16.37 -16.02 -35.05
N GLU A 278 -16.48 -17.21 -35.55
CA GLU A 278 -16.64 -18.45 -34.82
C GLU A 278 -15.36 -19.29 -34.86
N PHE A 279 -15.06 -19.92 -33.73
CA PHE A 279 -13.90 -20.79 -33.57
C PHE A 279 -14.34 -22.12 -32.97
N TYR A 280 -13.94 -23.21 -33.59
CA TYR A 280 -14.12 -24.53 -33.01
C TYR A 280 -13.10 -24.74 -31.89
N CYS A 281 -13.58 -24.99 -30.67
CA CYS A 281 -12.74 -25.10 -29.48
C CYS A 281 -12.30 -26.54 -29.16
N GLU A 282 -12.28 -27.43 -30.18
CA GLU A 282 -11.72 -28.80 -30.16
C GLU A 282 -12.26 -29.64 -28.98
N ASP A 283 -13.54 -29.50 -28.64
CA ASP A 283 -14.17 -30.14 -27.49
C ASP A 283 -13.38 -29.97 -26.18
N GLY A 284 -12.71 -28.81 -26.05
CA GLY A 284 -11.97 -28.39 -24.89
C GLY A 284 -10.54 -28.92 -24.76
N GLN A 285 -9.95 -29.50 -25.84
CA GLN A 285 -8.56 -29.95 -25.81
C GLN A 285 -7.83 -29.59 -27.11
N PHE A 286 -6.69 -28.91 -26.96
CA PHE A 286 -5.90 -28.48 -28.12
C PHE A 286 -4.40 -28.65 -27.85
N THR A 287 -3.69 -29.25 -28.80
CA THR A 287 -2.24 -29.47 -28.68
C THR A 287 -1.47 -28.38 -29.40
N VAL A 288 -0.57 -27.71 -28.67
CA VAL A 288 0.34 -26.70 -29.21
C VAL A 288 1.77 -27.05 -28.82
N ALA A 289 2.67 -27.15 -29.80
CA ALA A 289 4.08 -27.48 -29.58
C ALA A 289 4.29 -28.71 -28.65
N GLY A 290 3.46 -29.72 -28.79
CA GLY A 290 3.52 -30.98 -28.02
C GLY A 290 2.88 -30.91 -26.62
N LYS A 291 2.41 -29.74 -26.16
CA LYS A 291 1.66 -29.57 -24.89
C LYS A 291 0.17 -29.57 -25.14
N VAL A 292 -0.57 -30.41 -24.39
CA VAL A 292 -2.04 -30.41 -24.42
C VAL A 292 -2.52 -29.30 -23.49
N ILE A 293 -3.31 -28.39 -24.04
CA ILE A 293 -3.99 -27.31 -23.28
C ILE A 293 -5.47 -27.66 -23.21
N THR A 294 -6.07 -27.48 -22.04
CA THR A 294 -7.45 -27.86 -21.76
C THR A 294 -8.29 -26.64 -21.38
N ASP A 295 -9.56 -26.68 -21.74
CA ASP A 295 -10.61 -25.80 -21.19
C ASP A 295 -11.22 -26.44 -19.93
N HIS A 296 -11.92 -25.65 -19.12
CA HIS A 296 -12.65 -26.14 -17.96
C HIS A 296 -13.88 -26.98 -18.34
N GLU A 297 -14.46 -26.68 -19.49
CA GLU A 297 -15.62 -27.37 -20.07
C GLU A 297 -15.34 -27.76 -21.52
N LYS A 298 -16.11 -28.69 -22.01
CA LYS A 298 -16.05 -29.09 -23.44
C LYS A 298 -16.84 -28.11 -24.28
N PHE A 299 -16.14 -27.34 -25.09
CA PHE A 299 -16.75 -26.39 -26.02
C PHE A 299 -16.52 -26.83 -27.46
N GLY A 300 -17.59 -26.83 -28.24
CA GLY A 300 -17.54 -26.98 -29.70
C GLY A 300 -17.28 -25.61 -30.37
N LEU A 301 -18.22 -25.13 -31.15
CA LEU A 301 -18.14 -23.84 -31.85
C LEU A 301 -18.58 -22.72 -30.94
N LEU A 302 -17.71 -21.70 -30.76
CA LEU A 302 -17.99 -20.50 -29.98
C LEU A 302 -17.69 -19.25 -30.82
N THR A 303 -18.54 -18.22 -30.69
CA THR A 303 -18.22 -16.89 -31.21
C THR A 303 -17.11 -16.22 -30.40
N PHE A 304 -16.43 -15.24 -30.98
CA PHE A 304 -15.38 -14.49 -30.28
C PHE A 304 -15.82 -13.95 -28.90
N PRO A 305 -16.98 -13.26 -28.74
CA PRO A 305 -17.44 -12.86 -27.43
C PRO A 305 -17.68 -14.01 -26.46
N GLN A 306 -18.22 -15.13 -26.93
CA GLN A 306 -18.46 -16.31 -26.10
C GLN A 306 -17.15 -16.96 -25.62
N ILE A 307 -16.09 -16.97 -26.45
CA ILE A 307 -14.76 -17.45 -26.03
C ILE A 307 -14.27 -16.70 -24.78
N ILE A 308 -14.42 -15.38 -24.77
CA ILE A 308 -14.01 -14.55 -23.62
C ILE A 308 -14.98 -14.73 -22.44
N ALA A 309 -16.29 -14.80 -22.72
CA ALA A 309 -17.32 -14.96 -21.68
C ALA A 309 -17.20 -16.30 -20.94
N HIS A 310 -17.00 -17.40 -21.66
CA HIS A 310 -16.80 -18.72 -21.10
C HIS A 310 -15.33 -19.02 -20.74
N SER A 311 -14.45 -18.06 -21.04
CA SER A 311 -13.02 -18.19 -20.72
C SER A 311 -12.30 -19.36 -21.40
N SER A 312 -12.73 -19.78 -22.63
CA SER A 312 -12.05 -20.85 -23.35
C SER A 312 -10.58 -20.53 -23.60
N ASN A 313 -9.69 -21.41 -23.17
CA ASN A 313 -8.25 -21.34 -23.44
C ASN A 313 -8.00 -21.66 -24.91
N VAL A 314 -8.63 -22.71 -25.40
CA VAL A 314 -8.48 -23.18 -26.81
C VAL A 314 -8.89 -22.09 -27.79
N GLY A 315 -10.09 -21.50 -27.59
CA GLY A 315 -10.56 -20.41 -28.43
C GLY A 315 -9.63 -19.19 -28.38
N THR A 316 -9.17 -18.80 -27.17
CA THR A 316 -8.24 -17.68 -27.01
C THR A 316 -6.91 -17.90 -27.72
N ILE A 317 -6.35 -19.11 -27.63
CA ILE A 317 -5.11 -19.46 -28.32
C ILE A 317 -5.28 -19.39 -29.86
N LYS A 318 -6.39 -19.88 -30.40
CA LYS A 318 -6.67 -19.77 -31.84
C LYS A 318 -6.79 -18.31 -32.29
N ILE A 319 -7.40 -17.44 -31.48
CA ILE A 319 -7.42 -16.00 -31.74
C ILE A 319 -6.00 -15.44 -31.72
N ALA A 320 -5.18 -15.78 -30.70
CA ALA A 320 -3.80 -15.33 -30.60
C ALA A 320 -2.91 -15.82 -31.75
N GLN A 321 -3.13 -17.04 -32.27
CA GLN A 321 -2.44 -17.55 -33.45
C GLN A 321 -2.77 -16.72 -34.70
N LYS A 322 -4.04 -16.31 -34.88
CA LYS A 322 -4.42 -15.37 -35.97
C LYS A 322 -3.80 -13.98 -35.75
N LEU A 323 -3.73 -13.51 -34.52
CA LEU A 323 -3.20 -12.20 -34.15
C LEU A 323 -1.67 -12.10 -34.34
N GLY A 324 -0.95 -13.16 -33.95
CA GLY A 324 0.51 -13.22 -33.96
C GLY A 324 1.17 -12.58 -32.73
N GLN A 325 2.46 -12.89 -32.55
CA GLN A 325 3.26 -12.49 -31.38
C GLN A 325 3.42 -10.99 -31.23
N LYS A 326 3.73 -10.29 -32.34
CA LYS A 326 4.05 -8.85 -32.30
C LYS A 326 2.87 -7.97 -31.79
N PRO A 327 1.64 -8.11 -32.31
CA PRO A 327 0.51 -7.36 -31.79
C PRO A 327 0.18 -7.72 -30.35
N LEU A 328 0.22 -9.01 -29.96
CA LEU A 328 -0.01 -9.43 -28.58
C LEU A 328 0.98 -8.77 -27.63
N TYR A 329 2.27 -8.83 -27.93
CA TYR A 329 3.32 -8.17 -27.14
C TYR A 329 3.10 -6.64 -27.06
N LYS A 330 2.81 -6.00 -28.22
CA LYS A 330 2.57 -4.56 -28.27
C LYS A 330 1.44 -4.13 -27.33
N TYR A 331 0.28 -4.78 -27.42
CA TYR A 331 -0.86 -4.44 -26.57
C TYR A 331 -0.63 -4.78 -25.10
N SER A 332 0.11 -5.86 -24.80
CA SER A 332 0.55 -6.15 -23.44
C SER A 332 1.37 -4.98 -22.86
N ARG A 333 2.31 -4.44 -23.64
CA ARG A 333 3.11 -3.26 -23.28
C ARG A 333 2.26 -1.98 -23.20
N ASP A 334 1.30 -1.82 -24.09
CA ASP A 334 0.43 -0.64 -24.09
C ASP A 334 -0.48 -0.61 -22.86
N PHE A 335 -0.92 -1.75 -22.35
CA PHE A 335 -1.62 -1.88 -21.07
C PHE A 335 -0.72 -1.68 -19.84
N GLY A 336 0.60 -1.57 -20.00
CA GLY A 336 1.56 -1.30 -18.94
C GLY A 336 2.24 -2.53 -18.33
N PHE A 337 1.96 -3.73 -18.83
CA PHE A 337 2.60 -4.95 -18.33
C PHE A 337 4.10 -5.00 -18.65
N GLY A 338 4.89 -5.53 -17.71
CA GLY A 338 6.34 -5.60 -17.81
C GLY A 338 7.05 -4.24 -17.61
N THR A 339 6.37 -3.23 -17.03
CA THR A 339 6.96 -1.94 -16.64
C THR A 339 6.41 -1.50 -15.28
N ILE A 340 7.18 -0.72 -14.52
CA ILE A 340 6.66 -0.05 -13.32
C ILE A 340 5.53 0.90 -13.72
N THR A 341 4.51 1.03 -12.85
CA THR A 341 3.38 1.95 -13.09
C THR A 341 3.75 3.40 -12.80
N GLY A 342 4.84 3.60 -12.03
CA GLY A 342 5.31 4.91 -11.60
C GLY A 342 4.54 5.48 -10.42
N ILE A 343 3.82 4.64 -9.68
CA ILE A 343 3.25 5.04 -8.39
C ILE A 343 4.37 5.49 -7.44
N ARG A 344 4.19 6.60 -6.76
CA ARG A 344 5.15 7.04 -5.73
C ARG A 344 4.95 6.23 -4.46
N PHE A 345 5.47 5.00 -4.49
CA PHE A 345 5.40 4.06 -3.38
C PHE A 345 6.60 3.12 -3.38
N PRO A 346 7.23 2.82 -2.23
CA PRO A 346 8.45 2.04 -2.19
C PRO A 346 8.21 0.56 -2.51
N GLY A 347 9.17 -0.04 -3.24
CA GLY A 347 9.18 -1.48 -3.50
C GLY A 347 8.38 -1.93 -4.73
N GLU A 348 7.93 -1.01 -5.59
CA GLU A 348 7.25 -1.37 -6.82
C GLU A 348 8.15 -2.21 -7.74
N VAL A 349 7.59 -3.31 -8.28
CA VAL A 349 8.26 -4.19 -9.24
C VAL A 349 7.60 -4.10 -10.62
N GLN A 350 8.41 -4.32 -11.66
CA GLN A 350 7.95 -4.14 -13.05
C GLN A 350 7.13 -5.31 -13.63
N GLY A 351 7.01 -6.43 -12.90
CA GLY A 351 6.46 -7.65 -13.49
C GLY A 351 7.41 -8.30 -14.49
N VAL A 352 6.93 -9.34 -15.20
CA VAL A 352 7.69 -10.05 -16.24
C VAL A 352 6.88 -10.11 -17.52
N LEU A 353 7.45 -9.60 -18.60
CA LEU A 353 6.96 -9.77 -19.97
C LEU A 353 8.18 -9.85 -20.89
N ARG A 354 8.54 -11.07 -21.31
CA ARG A 354 9.70 -11.31 -22.17
C ARG A 354 9.47 -10.72 -23.57
N GLN A 355 10.54 -10.29 -24.23
CA GLN A 355 10.48 -9.82 -25.62
C GLN A 355 10.16 -10.99 -26.55
N THR A 356 9.50 -10.73 -27.67
CA THR A 356 9.08 -11.77 -28.61
C THR A 356 10.22 -12.59 -29.21
N LYS A 357 11.44 -12.03 -29.28
CA LYS A 357 12.65 -12.76 -29.69
C LYS A 357 13.05 -13.89 -28.74
N ASP A 358 12.62 -13.80 -27.48
CA ASP A 358 12.90 -14.76 -26.41
C ASP A 358 11.73 -15.73 -26.19
N TRP A 359 10.71 -15.68 -27.05
CA TRP A 359 9.56 -16.57 -27.00
C TRP A 359 9.84 -17.92 -27.64
N SER A 360 9.41 -18.97 -26.97
CA SER A 360 9.38 -20.31 -27.53
C SER A 360 8.18 -20.50 -28.48
N GLU A 361 8.09 -21.65 -29.15
CA GLU A 361 6.91 -22.02 -29.95
C GLU A 361 5.61 -22.08 -29.13
N LEU A 362 5.72 -22.35 -27.83
CA LEU A 362 4.60 -22.41 -26.90
C LEU A 362 4.21 -21.03 -26.33
N SER A 363 5.15 -20.08 -26.26
CA SER A 363 4.96 -18.81 -25.56
C SER A 363 3.77 -18.00 -26.05
N LEU A 364 3.48 -17.99 -27.37
CA LEU A 364 2.29 -17.28 -27.87
C LEU A 364 1.01 -17.83 -27.25
N ALA A 365 0.88 -19.14 -27.14
CA ALA A 365 -0.27 -19.78 -26.51
C ALA A 365 -0.33 -19.48 -25.01
N GLU A 366 0.78 -19.70 -24.30
CA GLU A 366 0.85 -19.49 -22.84
C GLU A 366 0.57 -18.02 -22.46
N VAL A 367 1.24 -17.07 -23.08
CA VAL A 367 1.02 -15.63 -22.82
C VAL A 367 -0.42 -15.23 -23.13
N SER A 368 -1.04 -15.78 -24.17
CA SER A 368 -2.41 -15.44 -24.54
C SER A 368 -3.44 -15.80 -23.45
N ILE A 369 -3.16 -16.81 -22.65
CA ILE A 369 -4.01 -17.27 -21.55
C ILE A 369 -3.51 -16.84 -20.18
N GLY A 370 -2.45 -15.99 -20.14
CA GLY A 370 -1.92 -15.35 -18.93
C GLY A 370 -0.90 -16.17 -18.15
N TYR A 371 -0.20 -17.10 -18.81
CA TYR A 371 1.00 -17.77 -18.32
C TYR A 371 2.26 -17.17 -18.96
N GLU A 372 3.44 -17.48 -18.47
CA GLU A 372 4.72 -16.88 -18.91
C GLU A 372 4.76 -15.32 -18.84
N VAL A 373 3.77 -14.72 -18.20
CA VAL A 373 3.69 -13.28 -17.88
C VAL A 373 3.42 -13.14 -16.39
N ALA A 374 4.20 -12.31 -15.71
CA ALA A 374 3.97 -12.03 -14.30
C ALA A 374 3.61 -10.56 -14.09
N VAL A 375 2.53 -10.31 -13.36
CA VAL A 375 1.96 -8.98 -13.13
C VAL A 375 1.79 -8.71 -11.64
N THR A 376 1.74 -7.43 -11.25
CA THR A 376 1.29 -7.04 -9.92
C THR A 376 -0.21 -6.75 -9.94
N ALA A 377 -0.85 -6.79 -8.77
CA ALA A 377 -2.25 -6.41 -8.65
C ALA A 377 -2.49 -4.96 -9.10
N LEU A 378 -1.52 -4.07 -8.89
CA LEU A 378 -1.58 -2.68 -9.34
C LEU A 378 -1.53 -2.56 -10.87
N GLN A 379 -0.68 -3.32 -11.54
CA GLN A 379 -0.65 -3.35 -13.01
C GLN A 379 -1.98 -3.86 -13.58
N LEU A 380 -2.55 -4.89 -12.98
CA LEU A 380 -3.85 -5.41 -13.39
C LEU A 380 -4.97 -4.38 -13.18
N ALA A 381 -4.98 -3.67 -12.05
CA ALA A 381 -5.94 -2.59 -11.79
C ALA A 381 -5.79 -1.44 -12.80
N SER A 382 -4.56 -1.07 -13.14
CA SER A 382 -4.28 -0.03 -14.14
C SER A 382 -4.75 -0.43 -15.53
N ALA A 383 -4.57 -1.70 -15.93
CA ALA A 383 -5.03 -2.22 -17.21
C ALA A 383 -6.57 -2.21 -17.32
N TYR A 384 -7.27 -2.66 -16.27
CA TYR A 384 -8.73 -2.61 -16.23
C TYR A 384 -9.27 -1.18 -16.13
N SER A 385 -8.53 -0.27 -15.48
CA SER A 385 -8.85 1.17 -15.48
C SER A 385 -8.77 1.77 -16.89
N ALA A 386 -7.80 1.35 -17.69
CA ALA A 386 -7.69 1.80 -19.08
C ALA A 386 -8.88 1.33 -19.93
N ILE A 387 -9.42 0.13 -19.68
CA ILE A 387 -10.65 -0.33 -20.34
C ILE A 387 -11.83 0.55 -19.86
N ALA A 388 -12.00 0.70 -18.56
CA ALA A 388 -13.10 1.40 -17.92
C ALA A 388 -13.20 2.90 -18.28
N ASN A 389 -12.09 3.56 -18.61
CA ASN A 389 -12.06 4.99 -18.95
C ASN A 389 -12.04 5.27 -20.45
N GLY A 390 -12.25 4.26 -21.30
CA GLY A 390 -12.27 4.42 -22.76
C GLY A 390 -10.90 4.46 -23.41
N GLY A 391 -9.92 3.75 -22.84
CA GLY A 391 -8.66 3.41 -23.48
C GLY A 391 -7.45 4.24 -23.09
N VAL A 392 -7.52 4.98 -21.99
CA VAL A 392 -6.41 5.81 -21.51
C VAL A 392 -5.73 5.15 -20.32
N LEU A 393 -4.47 4.76 -20.46
CA LEU A 393 -3.65 4.31 -19.35
C LEU A 393 -3.18 5.52 -18.54
N LEU A 394 -3.66 5.62 -17.30
CA LEU A 394 -3.29 6.65 -16.35
C LEU A 394 -2.23 6.13 -15.38
N LYS A 395 -1.37 7.04 -14.93
CA LYS A 395 -0.46 6.77 -13.84
C LYS A 395 -1.26 6.63 -12.53
N PRO A 396 -1.10 5.52 -11.77
CA PRO A 396 -1.71 5.39 -10.47
C PRO A 396 -1.17 6.43 -9.50
N ARG A 397 -2.04 7.01 -8.70
CA ARG A 397 -1.64 8.00 -7.69
C ARG A 397 -2.24 7.66 -6.32
N LEU A 398 -1.43 7.87 -5.30
CA LEU A 398 -1.79 7.59 -3.91
C LEU A 398 -1.84 8.88 -3.08
N VAL A 399 -1.11 9.91 -3.49
CA VAL A 399 -1.13 11.23 -2.86
C VAL A 399 -2.09 12.14 -3.64
N LYS A 400 -2.95 12.85 -2.91
CA LYS A 400 -3.84 13.87 -3.47
C LYS A 400 -3.16 15.23 -3.47
N GLN A 401 -2.56 15.59 -2.32
CA GLN A 401 -1.83 16.85 -2.15
C GLN A 401 -0.93 16.83 -0.91
N ILE A 402 0.05 17.74 -0.92
CA ILE A 402 0.92 18.03 0.24
C ILE A 402 0.60 19.43 0.72
N LEU A 403 0.37 19.57 2.02
CA LEU A 403 -0.01 20.81 2.67
C LEU A 403 1.08 21.26 3.64
N SER A 404 1.40 22.56 3.67
CA SER A 404 2.22 23.12 4.72
C SER A 404 1.56 22.94 6.11
N PRO A 405 2.29 23.10 7.21
CA PRO A 405 1.72 22.97 8.57
C PRO A 405 0.50 23.87 8.80
N ASN A 406 0.46 25.05 8.16
CA ASN A 406 -0.64 25.99 8.23
C ASN A 406 -1.77 25.75 7.20
N GLY A 407 -1.75 24.60 6.52
CA GLY A 407 -2.82 24.18 5.60
C GLY A 407 -2.72 24.71 4.16
N LYS A 408 -1.67 25.48 3.79
CA LYS A 408 -1.49 25.94 2.42
C LYS A 408 -1.02 24.79 1.52
N VAL A 409 -1.59 24.64 0.33
CA VAL A 409 -1.19 23.63 -0.66
C VAL A 409 0.23 23.94 -1.17
N ILE A 410 1.17 23.01 -0.94
CA ILE A 410 2.54 23.03 -1.47
C ILE A 410 2.61 22.31 -2.82
N TYR A 411 1.93 21.16 -2.91
CA TYR A 411 1.91 20.32 -4.09
C TYR A 411 0.54 19.65 -4.24
N LYS A 412 0.03 19.57 -5.45
CA LYS A 412 -1.20 18.85 -5.80
C LYS A 412 -0.90 17.91 -6.96
N GLU A 413 -1.22 16.62 -6.77
CA GLU A 413 -1.04 15.63 -7.82
C GLU A 413 -2.30 15.57 -8.71
N ASN A 414 -2.11 15.85 -10.00
CA ASN A 414 -3.16 15.77 -11.00
C ASN A 414 -3.10 14.42 -11.73
N PRO A 415 -4.22 13.97 -12.35
CA PRO A 415 -4.20 12.81 -13.23
C PRO A 415 -3.17 12.99 -14.36
N GLU A 416 -2.33 11.98 -14.55
CA GLU A 416 -1.27 11.96 -15.58
C GLU A 416 -1.56 10.84 -16.58
N VAL A 417 -1.63 11.20 -17.86
CA VAL A 417 -1.84 10.25 -18.96
C VAL A 417 -0.50 9.66 -19.38
N ILE A 418 -0.36 8.34 -19.28
CA ILE A 418 0.82 7.63 -19.77
C ILE A 418 0.71 7.44 -21.29
N ARG A 419 -0.42 6.89 -21.77
CA ARG A 419 -0.71 6.64 -23.18
C ARG A 419 -2.16 6.29 -23.44
N ARG A 420 -2.53 6.25 -24.72
CA ARG A 420 -3.79 5.64 -25.17
C ARG A 420 -3.50 4.21 -25.64
N VAL A 421 -4.22 3.23 -25.09
CA VAL A 421 -4.11 1.80 -25.42
C VAL A 421 -4.91 1.48 -26.68
N ALA A 422 -6.17 1.94 -26.73
CA ALA A 422 -7.05 1.78 -27.87
C ALA A 422 -8.11 2.92 -27.91
N SER A 423 -8.95 2.93 -28.95
CA SER A 423 -10.03 3.92 -29.04
C SER A 423 -11.17 3.62 -28.06
N LYS A 424 -12.02 4.62 -27.82
CA LYS A 424 -13.18 4.48 -26.93
C LYS A 424 -14.17 3.44 -27.44
N GLU A 425 -14.34 3.33 -28.76
CA GLU A 425 -15.25 2.39 -29.41
C GLU A 425 -14.78 0.95 -29.17
N ILE A 426 -13.46 0.71 -29.30
CA ILE A 426 -12.88 -0.61 -29.02
C ILE A 426 -13.08 -0.96 -27.55
N MET A 427 -12.83 -0.03 -26.62
CA MET A 427 -13.01 -0.29 -25.20
C MET A 427 -14.48 -0.48 -24.81
N SER A 428 -15.42 0.19 -25.49
CA SER A 428 -16.85 -0.10 -25.35
C SER A 428 -17.18 -1.54 -25.73
N THR A 429 -16.68 -2.00 -26.88
CA THR A 429 -16.85 -3.41 -27.32
C THR A 429 -16.28 -4.39 -26.29
N ILE A 430 -15.08 -4.13 -25.75
CA ILE A 430 -14.48 -4.97 -24.71
C ILE A 430 -15.30 -4.93 -23.43
N THR A 431 -15.82 -3.77 -23.05
CA THR A 431 -16.73 -3.61 -21.88
C THR A 431 -17.98 -4.47 -22.04
N ASP A 432 -18.61 -4.46 -23.21
CA ASP A 432 -19.81 -5.27 -23.50
C ASP A 432 -19.51 -6.78 -23.38
N ILE A 433 -18.34 -7.21 -23.86
CA ILE A 433 -17.89 -8.61 -23.69
C ILE A 433 -17.68 -8.93 -22.20
N LEU A 434 -17.05 -8.03 -21.44
CA LEU A 434 -16.81 -8.24 -20.00
C LEU A 434 -18.12 -8.19 -19.17
N VAL A 435 -19.14 -7.46 -19.63
CA VAL A 435 -20.50 -7.52 -19.07
C VAL A 435 -21.12 -8.89 -19.28
N GLN A 436 -20.93 -9.51 -20.45
CA GLN A 436 -21.40 -10.88 -20.72
C GLN A 436 -20.73 -11.91 -19.81
N VAL A 437 -19.42 -11.76 -19.50
CA VAL A 437 -18.72 -12.62 -18.52
C VAL A 437 -19.47 -12.66 -17.18
N VAL A 438 -19.97 -11.50 -16.72
CA VAL A 438 -20.69 -11.38 -15.44
C VAL A 438 -22.17 -11.77 -15.56
N LYS A 439 -22.80 -11.54 -16.72
CA LYS A 439 -24.22 -11.88 -16.90
C LYS A 439 -24.47 -13.37 -17.10
N SER A 440 -23.63 -14.04 -17.87
CA SER A 440 -23.87 -15.43 -18.33
C SER A 440 -22.62 -16.29 -18.44
N GLY A 441 -21.44 -15.74 -18.15
CA GLY A 441 -20.17 -16.46 -18.23
C GLY A 441 -19.63 -16.90 -16.88
N THR A 442 -18.30 -16.98 -16.78
CA THR A 442 -17.58 -17.44 -15.59
C THR A 442 -17.67 -16.48 -14.39
N GLY A 443 -18.20 -15.26 -14.57
CA GLY A 443 -18.25 -14.18 -13.58
C GLY A 443 -19.60 -13.97 -12.90
N THR A 444 -20.56 -14.88 -13.01
CA THR A 444 -21.96 -14.66 -12.60
C THR A 444 -22.14 -14.29 -11.12
N LYS A 445 -21.29 -14.81 -10.22
CA LYS A 445 -21.34 -14.49 -8.79
C LYS A 445 -20.91 -13.05 -8.46
N ALA A 446 -20.32 -12.32 -9.42
CA ALA A 446 -20.01 -10.90 -9.28
C ALA A 446 -21.20 -9.99 -9.66
N GLY A 447 -22.28 -10.54 -10.16
CA GLY A 447 -23.46 -9.79 -10.60
C GLY A 447 -24.22 -9.14 -9.44
N ILE A 448 -24.54 -7.84 -9.54
CA ILE A 448 -25.36 -7.09 -8.58
C ILE A 448 -26.68 -6.73 -9.24
N GLN A 449 -27.80 -7.09 -8.61
CA GLN A 449 -29.11 -6.77 -9.14
C GLN A 449 -29.27 -5.24 -9.31
N GLY A 450 -29.69 -4.83 -10.49
CA GLY A 450 -29.87 -3.42 -10.84
C GLY A 450 -28.59 -2.69 -11.25
N TRP A 451 -27.45 -3.38 -11.38
CA TRP A 451 -26.17 -2.78 -11.80
C TRP A 451 -25.49 -3.59 -12.90
N LEU A 452 -24.95 -2.87 -13.88
CA LEU A 452 -24.09 -3.48 -14.90
C LEU A 452 -22.66 -3.54 -14.36
N ILE A 453 -22.09 -4.74 -14.33
CA ILE A 453 -20.70 -4.99 -13.91
C ILE A 453 -19.96 -5.61 -15.08
N ALA A 454 -18.79 -5.09 -15.37
CA ALA A 454 -17.85 -5.65 -16.33
C ALA A 454 -16.65 -6.24 -15.57
N GLY A 455 -16.30 -7.49 -15.85
CA GLY A 455 -15.18 -8.11 -15.16
C GLY A 455 -14.78 -9.47 -15.71
N LYS A 456 -13.67 -9.99 -15.21
CA LYS A 456 -13.12 -11.29 -15.60
C LYS A 456 -12.52 -11.99 -14.41
N THR A 457 -12.72 -13.27 -14.32
CA THR A 457 -12.05 -14.18 -13.39
C THR A 457 -10.75 -14.70 -13.96
N GLY A 458 -9.80 -15.02 -13.10
CA GLY A 458 -8.56 -15.70 -13.43
C GLY A 458 -8.16 -16.69 -12.38
N THR A 459 -7.65 -17.83 -12.79
CA THR A 459 -7.00 -18.83 -11.96
C THR A 459 -5.71 -19.24 -12.66
N ALA A 460 -4.62 -19.29 -11.93
CA ALA A 460 -3.34 -19.78 -12.44
C ALA A 460 -2.67 -20.68 -11.40
N HIS A 461 -2.06 -21.77 -11.84
CA HIS A 461 -1.20 -22.59 -11.01
C HIS A 461 0.07 -21.82 -10.65
N LYS A 462 0.51 -21.92 -9.40
CA LYS A 462 1.77 -21.27 -9.00
C LYS A 462 2.96 -22.00 -9.59
N PHE A 463 3.89 -21.24 -10.15
CA PHE A 463 5.18 -21.74 -10.59
C PHE A 463 6.15 -21.74 -9.39
N ILE A 464 6.57 -22.92 -8.94
CA ILE A 464 7.41 -23.13 -7.76
C ILE A 464 8.53 -24.09 -8.14
N ASP A 465 9.77 -23.73 -7.86
CA ASP A 465 10.96 -24.57 -8.09
C ASP A 465 11.05 -25.12 -9.52
N GLY A 466 10.67 -24.32 -10.52
CA GLY A 466 10.78 -24.69 -11.93
C GLY A 466 9.61 -25.48 -12.50
N VAL A 467 8.56 -25.75 -11.70
CA VAL A 467 7.38 -26.51 -12.12
C VAL A 467 6.07 -25.85 -11.67
N TYR A 468 4.99 -26.07 -12.43
CA TYR A 468 3.66 -25.65 -11.98
C TYR A 468 3.13 -26.61 -10.91
N SER A 469 2.77 -26.05 -9.77
CA SER A 469 2.18 -26.81 -8.67
C SER A 469 0.77 -27.32 -9.05
N LYS A 470 0.47 -28.57 -8.70
CA LYS A 470 -0.87 -29.14 -8.94
C LYS A 470 -1.92 -28.66 -7.92
N ASN A 471 -1.50 -28.19 -6.74
CA ASN A 471 -2.38 -27.93 -5.59
C ASN A 471 -2.27 -26.49 -5.05
N LYS A 472 -1.47 -25.63 -5.71
CA LYS A 472 -1.29 -24.24 -5.29
C LYS A 472 -1.66 -23.31 -6.44
N TYR A 473 -2.61 -22.45 -6.13
CA TYR A 473 -3.22 -21.55 -7.12
C TYR A 473 -3.08 -20.10 -6.70
N ILE A 474 -3.15 -19.22 -7.67
CA ILE A 474 -3.55 -17.83 -7.50
C ILE A 474 -4.91 -17.68 -8.14
N SER A 475 -5.90 -17.27 -7.36
CA SER A 475 -7.22 -16.92 -7.85
C SER A 475 -7.39 -15.41 -7.85
N ASN A 476 -7.91 -14.85 -8.93
CA ASN A 476 -8.09 -13.41 -9.01
C ASN A 476 -9.39 -13.02 -9.75
N PHE A 477 -9.88 -11.83 -9.45
CA PHE A 477 -10.95 -11.16 -10.17
C PHE A 477 -10.52 -9.72 -10.45
N ALA A 478 -10.75 -9.25 -11.67
CA ALA A 478 -10.56 -7.88 -12.05
C ALA A 478 -11.81 -7.38 -12.78
N GLY A 479 -12.35 -6.24 -12.38
CA GLY A 479 -13.56 -5.70 -12.96
C GLY A 479 -13.81 -4.26 -12.59
N PHE A 480 -14.88 -3.68 -13.11
CA PHE A 480 -15.29 -2.30 -12.82
C PHE A 480 -16.79 -2.14 -12.86
N PHE A 481 -17.26 -1.12 -12.18
CA PHE A 481 -18.67 -0.83 -12.04
C PHE A 481 -18.94 0.67 -11.77
N PRO A 482 -20.16 1.19 -12.12
CA PRO A 482 -21.06 0.60 -13.09
C PRO A 482 -20.38 0.49 -14.45
N ALA A 483 -20.72 -0.50 -15.30
CA ALA A 483 -20.04 -0.70 -16.57
C ALA A 483 -20.35 0.41 -17.60
N ASP A 484 -21.52 1.02 -17.52
CA ASP A 484 -21.98 2.13 -18.36
C ASP A 484 -21.39 3.49 -17.94
N ASN A 485 -21.02 3.65 -16.67
CA ASN A 485 -20.37 4.85 -16.14
C ASN A 485 -19.36 4.49 -15.06
N PRO A 486 -18.19 3.94 -15.41
CA PRO A 486 -17.25 3.37 -14.47
C PRO A 486 -16.74 4.36 -13.42
N GLN A 487 -16.97 4.02 -12.15
CA GLN A 487 -16.57 4.82 -10.99
C GLN A 487 -15.45 4.15 -10.20
N VAL A 488 -15.45 2.82 -10.18
CA VAL A 488 -14.49 2.02 -9.42
C VAL A 488 -14.06 0.82 -10.22
N VAL A 489 -12.76 0.62 -10.30
CA VAL A 489 -12.12 -0.65 -10.68
C VAL A 489 -11.79 -1.39 -9.40
N CYS A 490 -12.09 -2.69 -9.38
CA CYS A 490 -11.81 -3.59 -8.27
C CYS A 490 -10.95 -4.75 -8.76
N VAL A 491 -9.82 -4.96 -8.12
CA VAL A 491 -8.98 -6.16 -8.31
C VAL A 491 -8.82 -6.85 -6.96
N ILE A 492 -9.11 -8.14 -6.94
CA ILE A 492 -8.93 -9.00 -5.76
C ILE A 492 -8.11 -10.22 -6.17
N VAL A 493 -7.16 -10.59 -5.34
CA VAL A 493 -6.27 -11.74 -5.53
C VAL A 493 -6.22 -12.55 -4.24
N LEU A 494 -6.45 -13.85 -4.33
CA LEU A 494 -6.21 -14.82 -3.26
C LEU A 494 -4.96 -15.64 -3.56
N ASP A 495 -4.14 -15.78 -2.56
CA ASP A 495 -2.91 -16.57 -2.61
C ASP A 495 -3.13 -17.93 -1.93
N GLU A 496 -2.94 -19.00 -2.69
CA GLU A 496 -3.09 -20.39 -2.24
C GLU A 496 -4.45 -20.66 -1.53
N PRO A 497 -5.62 -20.39 -2.18
CA PRO A 497 -6.90 -20.86 -1.65
C PRO A 497 -6.94 -22.39 -1.68
N ARG A 498 -7.76 -22.99 -0.80
CA ARG A 498 -7.85 -24.44 -0.64
C ARG A 498 -8.24 -25.21 -1.91
N SER A 499 -9.07 -24.64 -2.77
CA SER A 499 -9.48 -25.22 -4.05
C SER A 499 -9.69 -24.18 -5.13
N GLU A 500 -9.71 -24.60 -6.40
CA GLU A 500 -10.04 -23.75 -7.55
C GLU A 500 -11.47 -23.22 -7.51
N GLU A 501 -12.41 -23.96 -6.89
CA GLU A 501 -13.83 -23.59 -6.76
C GLU A 501 -14.00 -22.28 -5.98
N HIS A 502 -13.07 -21.94 -5.09
CA HIS A 502 -13.05 -20.65 -4.38
C HIS A 502 -12.81 -19.44 -5.29
N THR A 503 -12.40 -19.64 -6.56
CA THR A 503 -12.40 -18.56 -7.56
C THR A 503 -13.81 -18.03 -7.81
N SER A 504 -14.82 -18.87 -7.71
CA SER A 504 -16.22 -18.47 -7.82
C SER A 504 -16.71 -17.66 -6.61
N GLU A 505 -16.15 -17.90 -5.42
CA GLU A 505 -16.47 -17.16 -4.19
C GLU A 505 -15.78 -15.79 -4.15
N LEU A 506 -14.60 -15.63 -4.78
CA LEU A 506 -13.95 -14.32 -5.01
C LEU A 506 -14.85 -13.33 -5.73
N GLN A 507 -15.66 -13.82 -6.65
CA GLN A 507 -16.61 -13.00 -7.39
C GLN A 507 -17.69 -12.43 -6.46
N SER A 508 -18.18 -13.22 -5.49
CA SER A 508 -19.19 -12.79 -4.54
C SER A 508 -18.67 -11.69 -3.60
N GLN A 509 -17.36 -11.56 -3.46
CA GLN A 509 -16.75 -10.55 -2.59
C GLN A 509 -16.35 -9.28 -3.32
N ALA A 510 -15.89 -9.37 -4.55
CA ALA A 510 -15.92 -8.21 -5.43
C ALA A 510 -17.36 -7.64 -5.47
N TYR A 511 -18.37 -8.50 -5.49
CA TYR A 511 -19.77 -8.16 -5.30
C TYR A 511 -20.04 -7.43 -3.98
N LEU A 512 -19.60 -7.97 -2.83
CA LEU A 512 -19.87 -7.35 -1.51
C LEU A 512 -19.17 -6.02 -1.36
N VAL A 513 -17.91 -5.90 -1.77
CA VAL A 513 -17.18 -4.62 -1.82
C VAL A 513 -17.92 -3.63 -2.72
N CYS A 514 -18.30 -4.04 -3.93
CA CYS A 514 -19.03 -3.21 -4.87
C CYS A 514 -20.40 -2.81 -4.33
N ARG A 515 -21.15 -3.74 -3.75
CA ARG A 515 -22.48 -3.51 -3.17
C ARG A 515 -22.44 -2.52 -2.02
N LEU A 516 -21.55 -2.71 -1.05
CA LEU A 516 -21.42 -1.81 0.10
C LEU A 516 -21.03 -0.39 -0.33
N LEU A 517 -20.17 -0.27 -1.36
CA LEU A 517 -19.80 1.03 -1.94
C LEU A 517 -21.00 1.72 -2.65
N LEU A 518 -21.85 0.95 -3.31
CA LEU A 518 -23.02 1.49 -4.03
C LEU A 518 -24.18 1.82 -3.09
N GLU A 519 -24.48 1.01 -2.09
CA GLU A 519 -25.52 1.26 -1.08
C GLU A 519 -25.24 2.55 -0.31
N LYS A 520 -23.96 2.81 0.03
CA LYS A 520 -23.56 4.06 0.69
C LYS A 520 -23.62 5.31 -0.20
N LYS A 521 -23.51 5.17 -1.54
CA LYS A 521 -23.75 6.29 -2.47
C LYS A 521 -25.24 6.66 -2.61
N LYS A 522 -26.16 5.72 -2.39
CA LYS A 522 -27.61 6.00 -2.43
C LYS A 522 -28.10 6.75 -1.17
N ASN A 523 -27.37 6.66 -0.07
CA ASN A 523 -27.73 7.28 1.21
C ASN A 523 -27.05 8.66 1.42
N LYS A 524 -26.35 9.17 0.43
CA LYS A 524 -25.80 10.54 0.34
C LYS A 524 -26.47 11.31 -0.80
#